data_3100a4881c79719f45d042821a1309b3
#
_entry.id   3100a4881c79719f45d042821a1309b3
#
_cell.length_a   1.000
_cell.length_b   1.000
_cell.length_c   1.000
_cell.angle_alpha   90.00
_cell.angle_beta   90.00
_cell.angle_gamma   90.00
#
_symmetry.space_group_name_H-M   'P 1'
#
loop_
_entity.id
_entity.type
_entity.pdbx_description
1 polymer ?
#
loop_
_entity_poly.entity_id
_entity_poly.type
_entity_poly.pdbx_seq_one_letter_code
_entity_poly.pdbx_strand_id
1 'polypeptide(L)'
;MSTTTDAETRRSRLKSDRRLKLLAAAERLIAERGYFAVRLEDIGSAAGVSGPAIYRHFPNKEALLVELLVGISTRLLAGARAVVSKAADDDAALDGLIDFHLEFALGEPDLIRIQDRDLAHLPERAKRQVRKAQRQYVEIWVDLLRQRDGIDETDARLIAHAAFGLMNSTPHGLKAQGANGIGSTRSRSVLRAMTVAALSSDHRGDAR
;
A
#
# COMPACT_ATOMS: atom_id res chain seq x y z
N MET A 1 -20.70 35.87 14.23
CA MET A 1 -19.49 35.16 14.72
C MET A 1 -19.07 33.95 13.88
N SER A 2 -19.40 33.86 12.54
CA SER A 2 -19.15 32.66 11.72
C SER A 2 -17.94 32.72 10.78
N THR A 3 -17.27 33.85 10.63
CA THR A 3 -16.24 34.06 9.61
C THR A 3 -14.84 33.50 9.99
N THR A 4 -14.56 33.36 11.28
CA THR A 4 -13.25 32.87 11.77
C THR A 4 -13.11 31.35 11.58
N THR A 5 -14.19 30.60 11.81
CA THR A 5 -14.23 29.13 11.67
C THR A 5 -14.07 28.70 10.21
N ASP A 6 -14.65 29.42 9.26
CA ASP A 6 -14.52 29.11 7.81
C ASP A 6 -13.10 29.37 7.28
N ALA A 7 -12.46 30.45 7.74
CA ALA A 7 -11.10 30.78 7.35
C ALA A 7 -10.07 29.76 7.91
N GLU A 8 -10.23 29.28 9.14
CA GLU A 8 -9.42 28.24 9.75
C GLU A 8 -9.61 26.90 9.05
N THR A 9 -10.83 26.52 8.73
CA THR A 9 -11.15 25.30 7.98
C THR A 9 -10.55 25.33 6.59
N ARG A 10 -10.64 26.46 5.88
CA ARG A 10 -10.05 26.66 4.55
C ARG A 10 -8.51 26.57 4.60
N ARG A 11 -7.89 27.17 5.60
CA ARG A 11 -6.43 27.15 5.80
C ARG A 11 -5.94 25.73 6.11
N SER A 12 -6.67 24.99 6.91
CA SER A 12 -6.38 23.58 7.24
C SER A 12 -6.49 22.69 6.00
N ARG A 13 -7.53 22.84 5.19
CA ARG A 13 -7.70 22.10 3.91
C ARG A 13 -6.54 22.38 2.94
N LEU A 14 -6.19 23.63 2.71
CA LEU A 14 -5.08 24.03 1.85
C LEU A 14 -3.73 23.48 2.34
N LYS A 15 -3.53 23.39 3.66
CA LYS A 15 -2.31 22.78 4.23
C LYS A 15 -2.30 21.27 4.01
N SER A 16 -3.43 20.59 4.18
CA SER A 16 -3.59 19.16 3.91
C SER A 16 -3.36 18.83 2.44
N ASP A 17 -4.00 19.57 1.51
CA ASP A 17 -3.84 19.37 0.07
C ASP A 17 -2.38 19.53 -0.38
N ARG A 18 -1.67 20.53 0.19
CA ARG A 18 -0.27 20.75 -0.11
C ARG A 18 0.62 19.64 0.42
N ARG A 19 0.29 19.09 1.60
CA ARG A 19 0.99 17.94 2.18
C ARG A 19 0.82 16.68 1.31
N LEU A 20 -0.39 16.43 0.81
CA LEU A 20 -0.67 15.31 -0.11
C LEU A 20 0.11 15.45 -1.42
N LYS A 21 0.20 16.65 -2.00
CA LYS A 21 1.01 16.90 -3.20
C LYS A 21 2.50 16.63 -2.97
N LEU A 22 3.01 16.98 -1.79
CA LEU A 22 4.40 16.69 -1.43
C LEU A 22 4.65 15.19 -1.27
N LEU A 23 3.73 14.45 -0.66
CA LEU A 23 3.83 12.99 -0.54
C LEU A 23 3.77 12.31 -1.91
N ALA A 24 2.88 12.72 -2.80
CA ALA A 24 2.80 12.18 -4.16
C ALA A 24 4.07 12.47 -5.00
N ALA A 25 4.64 13.67 -4.87
CA ALA A 25 5.90 14.00 -5.52
C ALA A 25 7.08 13.18 -4.95
N ALA A 26 7.10 12.98 -3.64
CA ALA A 26 8.10 12.16 -2.96
C ALA A 26 8.04 10.70 -3.40
N GLU A 27 6.83 10.12 -3.42
CA GLU A 27 6.59 8.76 -3.89
C GLU A 27 7.21 8.55 -5.28
N ARG A 28 6.84 9.38 -6.25
CA ARG A 28 7.35 9.28 -7.61
C ARG A 28 8.88 9.43 -7.68
N LEU A 29 9.44 10.47 -7.07
CA LEU A 29 10.88 10.74 -7.14
C LEU A 29 11.71 9.67 -6.43
N ILE A 30 11.27 9.23 -5.24
CA ILE A 30 11.97 8.20 -4.48
C ILE A 30 11.87 6.85 -5.20
N ALA A 31 10.71 6.49 -5.76
CA ALA A 31 10.57 5.27 -6.54
C ALA A 31 11.49 5.24 -7.76
N GLU A 32 11.63 6.37 -8.47
CA GLU A 32 12.46 6.50 -9.66
C GLU A 32 13.95 6.47 -9.35
N ARG A 33 14.40 7.23 -8.35
CA ARG A 33 15.81 7.55 -8.13
C ARG A 33 16.41 6.89 -6.88
N GLY A 34 15.59 6.38 -5.97
CA GLY A 34 16.01 5.89 -4.66
C GLY A 34 16.01 6.99 -3.59
N TYR A 35 15.83 6.56 -2.34
CA TYR A 35 15.75 7.47 -1.20
C TYR A 35 16.97 8.39 -1.09
N PHE A 36 18.19 7.87 -1.28
CA PHE A 36 19.41 8.68 -1.09
C PHE A 36 19.62 9.74 -2.18
N ALA A 37 19.23 9.44 -3.42
CA ALA A 37 19.47 10.34 -4.55
C ALA A 37 18.49 11.52 -4.64
N VAL A 38 17.43 11.55 -3.83
CA VAL A 38 16.40 12.60 -3.82
C VAL A 38 16.65 13.55 -2.65
N ARG A 39 16.65 14.85 -2.92
CA ARG A 39 16.69 15.88 -1.88
C ARG A 39 15.29 16.34 -1.52
N LEU A 40 15.12 16.88 -0.31
CA LEU A 40 13.82 17.39 0.13
C LEU A 40 13.37 18.58 -0.76
N GLU A 41 14.31 19.41 -1.20
CA GLU A 41 14.07 20.54 -2.10
C GLU A 41 13.58 20.08 -3.49
N ASP A 42 14.09 18.95 -4.00
CA ASP A 42 13.64 18.37 -5.28
C ASP A 42 12.15 17.98 -5.20
N ILE A 43 11.74 17.41 -4.06
CA ILE A 43 10.34 17.06 -3.77
C ILE A 43 9.49 18.34 -3.70
N GLY A 44 9.98 19.37 -3.00
CA GLY A 44 9.31 20.67 -2.94
C GLY A 44 9.07 21.24 -4.33
N SER A 45 10.12 21.31 -5.14
CA SER A 45 10.07 21.84 -6.51
C SER A 45 9.09 21.05 -7.39
N ALA A 46 9.12 19.72 -7.30
CA ALA A 46 8.22 18.85 -8.07
C ALA A 46 6.74 18.99 -7.64
N ALA A 47 6.47 19.41 -6.40
CA ALA A 47 5.13 19.69 -5.88
C ALA A 47 4.70 21.16 -6.06
N GLY A 48 5.52 22.00 -6.69
CA GLY A 48 5.25 23.45 -6.84
C GLY A 48 5.37 24.22 -5.51
N VAL A 49 6.21 23.74 -4.59
CA VAL A 49 6.46 24.35 -3.28
C VAL A 49 7.90 24.85 -3.25
N SER A 50 8.11 26.09 -2.81
CA SER A 50 9.46 26.64 -2.72
C SER A 50 10.32 25.86 -1.70
N GLY A 51 11.64 25.80 -1.94
CA GLY A 51 12.60 25.08 -1.09
C GLY A 51 12.42 25.34 0.41
N PRO A 52 12.41 26.61 0.90
CA PRO A 52 12.18 26.88 2.32
C PRO A 52 10.78 26.50 2.83
N ALA A 53 9.77 26.46 1.96
CA ALA A 53 8.41 26.19 2.37
C ALA A 53 8.16 24.68 2.64
N ILE A 54 8.94 23.77 2.04
CA ILE A 54 8.79 22.32 2.30
C ILE A 54 9.12 22.00 3.76
N TYR A 55 10.08 22.67 4.37
CA TYR A 55 10.48 22.46 5.76
C TYR A 55 9.37 22.80 6.78
N ARG A 56 8.34 23.57 6.37
CA ARG A 56 7.14 23.80 7.18
C ARG A 56 6.20 22.57 7.21
N HIS A 57 6.36 21.65 6.27
CA HIS A 57 5.58 20.43 6.17
C HIS A 57 6.36 19.22 6.69
N PHE A 58 7.62 19.13 6.34
CA PHE A 58 8.52 18.03 6.73
C PHE A 58 9.86 18.61 7.21
N PRO A 59 10.23 18.37 8.47
CA PRO A 59 11.48 18.93 9.02
C PRO A 59 12.72 18.34 8.34
N ASN A 60 12.60 17.12 7.79
CA ASN A 60 13.66 16.44 7.05
C ASN A 60 13.06 15.36 6.13
N LYS A 61 13.88 14.77 5.30
CA LYS A 61 13.50 13.71 4.35
C LYS A 61 13.09 12.41 5.06
N GLU A 62 13.68 12.12 6.21
CA GLU A 62 13.33 10.96 7.04
C GLU A 62 11.89 11.04 7.52
N ALA A 63 11.46 12.19 8.06
CA ALA A 63 10.08 12.39 8.52
C ALA A 63 9.07 12.23 7.37
N LEU A 64 9.43 12.61 6.14
CA LEU A 64 8.61 12.40 4.96
C LEU A 64 8.52 10.91 4.61
N LEU A 65 9.64 10.17 4.61
CA LEU A 65 9.63 8.72 4.35
C LEU A 65 8.84 7.96 5.41
N VAL A 66 8.96 8.35 6.68
CA VAL A 66 8.17 7.79 7.79
C VAL A 66 6.67 7.95 7.50
N GLU A 67 6.23 9.17 7.16
CA GLU A 67 4.80 9.41 6.89
C GLU A 67 4.32 8.60 5.68
N LEU A 68 5.13 8.52 4.63
CA LEU A 68 4.79 7.76 3.44
C LEU A 68 4.59 6.27 3.76
N LEU A 69 5.56 5.62 4.39
CA LEU A 69 5.53 4.16 4.62
C LEU A 69 4.63 3.75 5.79
N VAL A 70 4.56 4.53 6.86
CA VAL A 70 3.60 4.28 7.96
C VAL A 70 2.18 4.54 7.47
N GLY A 71 1.97 5.62 6.70
CA GLY A 71 0.66 5.98 6.16
C GLY A 71 0.08 4.88 5.28
N ILE A 72 0.85 4.35 4.31
CA ILE A 72 0.37 3.28 3.43
C ILE A 72 0.09 1.98 4.20
N SER A 73 0.99 1.57 5.10
CA SER A 73 0.82 0.35 5.87
C SER A 73 -0.43 0.40 6.77
N THR A 74 -0.70 1.57 7.36
CA THR A 74 -1.91 1.80 8.17
C THR A 74 -3.18 1.80 7.31
N ARG A 75 -3.13 2.43 6.13
CA ARG A 75 -4.26 2.49 5.18
C ARG A 75 -4.62 1.10 4.67
N LEU A 76 -3.63 0.30 4.28
CA LEU A 76 -3.85 -1.09 3.86
C LEU A 76 -4.50 -1.93 4.95
N LEU A 77 -3.98 -1.87 6.17
CA LEU A 77 -4.55 -2.61 7.29
C LEU A 77 -5.99 -2.19 7.59
N ALA A 78 -6.26 -0.89 7.60
CA ALA A 78 -7.61 -0.36 7.85
C ALA A 78 -8.58 -0.77 6.73
N GLY A 79 -8.14 -0.72 5.47
CA GLY A 79 -8.94 -1.13 4.31
C GLY A 79 -9.28 -2.62 4.33
N ALA A 80 -8.32 -3.49 4.61
CA ALA A 80 -8.58 -4.93 4.73
C ALA A 80 -9.59 -5.24 5.84
N ARG A 81 -9.46 -4.62 7.02
CA ARG A 81 -10.44 -4.76 8.09
C ARG A 81 -11.84 -4.32 7.67
N ALA A 82 -11.92 -3.21 6.93
CA ALA A 82 -13.20 -2.71 6.44
C ALA A 82 -13.82 -3.64 5.39
N VAL A 83 -13.02 -4.29 4.54
CA VAL A 83 -13.49 -5.29 3.58
C VAL A 83 -14.10 -6.47 4.31
N VAL A 84 -13.35 -7.10 5.23
CA VAL A 84 -13.83 -8.28 5.96
C VAL A 84 -15.05 -7.95 6.81
N SER A 85 -15.09 -6.79 7.49
CA SER A 85 -16.23 -6.42 8.34
C SER A 85 -17.53 -6.18 7.59
N LYS A 86 -17.49 -5.95 6.27
CA LYS A 86 -18.66 -5.68 5.43
C LYS A 86 -19.07 -6.87 4.57
N ALA A 87 -18.23 -7.91 4.50
CA ALA A 87 -18.52 -9.09 3.72
C ALA A 87 -19.69 -9.89 4.29
N ALA A 88 -20.47 -10.52 3.42
CA ALA A 88 -21.62 -11.34 3.81
C ALA A 88 -21.17 -12.70 4.34
N ASP A 89 -20.06 -13.22 3.82
CA ASP A 89 -19.48 -14.52 4.15
C ASP A 89 -17.97 -14.52 3.86
N ASP A 90 -17.31 -15.63 4.12
CA ASP A 90 -15.86 -15.78 3.95
C ASP A 90 -15.42 -15.73 2.48
N ASP A 91 -16.23 -16.23 1.55
CA ASP A 91 -15.93 -16.17 0.11
C ASP A 91 -16.01 -14.71 -0.39
N ALA A 92 -17.03 -13.98 0.01
CA ALA A 92 -17.15 -12.55 -0.29
C ALA A 92 -16.03 -11.73 0.35
N ALA A 93 -15.58 -12.12 1.56
CA ALA A 93 -14.45 -11.48 2.23
C ALA A 93 -13.14 -11.70 1.45
N LEU A 94 -12.89 -12.94 1.00
CA LEU A 94 -11.69 -13.28 0.24
C LEU A 94 -11.66 -12.57 -1.11
N ASP A 95 -12.75 -12.60 -1.86
CA ASP A 95 -12.90 -11.89 -3.12
C ASP A 95 -12.66 -10.38 -2.95
N GLY A 96 -13.24 -9.79 -1.91
CA GLY A 96 -13.04 -8.40 -1.57
C GLY A 96 -11.59 -8.05 -1.19
N LEU A 97 -10.90 -8.93 -0.46
CA LEU A 97 -9.48 -8.76 -0.11
C LEU A 97 -8.58 -8.84 -1.34
N ILE A 98 -8.85 -9.77 -2.27
CA ILE A 98 -8.12 -9.89 -3.54
C ILE A 98 -8.27 -8.61 -4.34
N ASP A 99 -9.50 -8.13 -4.53
CA ASP A 99 -9.78 -6.91 -5.28
C ASP A 99 -9.15 -5.68 -4.65
N PHE A 100 -9.23 -5.55 -3.33
CA PHE A 100 -8.61 -4.46 -2.58
C PHE A 100 -7.08 -4.46 -2.70
N HIS A 101 -6.45 -5.64 -2.58
CA HIS A 101 -4.99 -5.74 -2.71
C HIS A 101 -4.52 -5.45 -4.14
N LEU A 102 -5.22 -5.96 -5.15
CA LEU A 102 -4.91 -5.68 -6.56
C LEU A 102 -5.10 -4.21 -6.92
N GLU A 103 -6.12 -3.53 -6.36
CA GLU A 103 -6.29 -2.10 -6.54
C GLU A 103 -5.06 -1.32 -6.04
N PHE A 104 -4.57 -1.68 -4.85
CA PHE A 104 -3.34 -1.10 -4.32
C PHE A 104 -2.11 -1.46 -5.16
N ALA A 105 -1.89 -2.74 -5.46
CA ALA A 105 -0.68 -3.21 -6.14
C ALA A 105 -0.52 -2.63 -7.55
N LEU A 106 -1.63 -2.45 -8.26
CA LEU A 106 -1.64 -1.89 -9.62
C LEU A 106 -1.78 -0.37 -9.63
N GLY A 107 -2.45 0.21 -8.65
CA GLY A 107 -2.67 1.65 -8.54
C GLY A 107 -1.49 2.41 -7.95
N GLU A 108 -0.78 1.80 -7.00
CA GLU A 108 0.31 2.44 -6.25
C GLU A 108 1.62 1.60 -6.28
N PRO A 109 2.10 1.18 -7.47
CA PRO A 109 3.27 0.28 -7.60
C PRO A 109 4.56 0.91 -7.09
N ASP A 110 4.65 2.24 -7.10
CA ASP A 110 5.80 2.99 -6.61
C ASP A 110 5.95 2.87 -5.08
N LEU A 111 4.84 2.79 -4.34
CA LEU A 111 4.87 2.57 -2.88
C LEU A 111 5.38 1.18 -2.51
N ILE A 112 4.99 0.15 -3.26
CA ILE A 112 5.53 -1.22 -3.06
C ILE A 112 7.05 -1.19 -3.25
N ARG A 113 7.52 -0.59 -4.34
CA ARG A 113 8.95 -0.48 -4.66
C ARG A 113 9.74 0.25 -3.57
N ILE A 114 9.20 1.37 -3.06
CA ILE A 114 9.82 2.13 -1.98
C ILE A 114 9.84 1.29 -0.70
N GLN A 115 8.74 0.62 -0.37
CA GLN A 115 8.65 -0.20 0.83
C GLN A 115 9.68 -1.34 0.81
N ASP A 116 9.82 -2.04 -0.30
CA ASP A 116 10.76 -3.17 -0.45
C ASP A 116 12.22 -2.69 -0.34
N ARG A 117 12.55 -1.56 -0.96
CA ARG A 117 13.92 -1.06 -1.04
C ARG A 117 14.32 -0.20 0.14
N ASP A 118 13.43 0.71 0.57
CA ASP A 118 13.80 1.84 1.42
C ASP A 118 13.32 1.70 2.89
N LEU A 119 12.58 0.63 3.24
CA LEU A 119 12.14 0.35 4.61
C LEU A 119 13.28 0.33 5.63
N ALA A 120 14.47 -0.13 5.21
CA ALA A 120 15.65 -0.19 6.06
C ALA A 120 16.12 1.19 6.56
N HIS A 121 15.77 2.26 5.83
CA HIS A 121 16.17 3.64 6.15
C HIS A 121 15.25 4.33 7.16
N LEU A 122 14.17 3.69 7.59
CA LEU A 122 13.32 4.22 8.64
C LEU A 122 13.98 4.14 10.02
N PRO A 123 13.69 5.10 10.92
CA PRO A 123 13.97 4.95 12.34
C PRO A 123 13.32 3.68 12.91
N GLU A 124 13.96 3.04 13.90
CA GLU A 124 13.50 1.77 14.46
C GLU A 124 12.04 1.79 14.96
N ARG A 125 11.59 2.92 15.52
CA ARG A 125 10.20 3.08 15.96
C ARG A 125 9.23 2.99 14.77
N ALA A 126 9.51 3.71 13.69
CA ALA A 126 8.67 3.73 12.49
C ALA A 126 8.72 2.36 11.78
N LYS A 127 9.91 1.75 11.68
CA LYS A 127 10.10 0.41 11.14
C LYS A 127 9.24 -0.64 11.89
N ARG A 128 9.22 -0.56 13.23
CA ARG A 128 8.35 -1.43 14.03
C ARG A 128 6.87 -1.20 13.78
N GLN A 129 6.44 0.06 13.57
CA GLN A 129 5.04 0.37 13.21
C GLN A 129 4.65 -0.25 11.87
N VAL A 130 5.46 -0.05 10.84
CA VAL A 130 5.23 -0.63 9.50
C VAL A 130 5.15 -2.15 9.60
N ARG A 131 6.16 -2.82 10.19
CA ARG A 131 6.18 -4.28 10.34
C ARG A 131 4.99 -4.82 11.15
N LYS A 132 4.55 -4.08 12.16
CA LYS A 132 3.35 -4.46 12.94
C LYS A 132 2.10 -4.41 12.07
N ALA A 133 1.91 -3.34 11.30
CA ALA A 133 0.77 -3.21 10.40
C ALA A 133 0.79 -4.28 9.30
N GLN A 134 1.95 -4.56 8.72
CA GLN A 134 2.13 -5.62 7.72
C GLN A 134 1.77 -7.00 8.30
N ARG A 135 2.30 -7.35 9.48
CA ARG A 135 1.93 -8.64 10.14
C ARG A 135 0.42 -8.72 10.36
N GLN A 136 -0.20 -7.67 10.91
CA GLN A 136 -1.64 -7.65 11.14
C GLN A 136 -2.44 -7.77 9.84
N TYR A 137 -1.94 -7.22 8.74
CA TYR A 137 -2.54 -7.38 7.43
C TYR A 137 -2.49 -8.83 6.96
N VAL A 138 -1.34 -9.50 7.11
CA VAL A 138 -1.18 -10.93 6.78
C VAL A 138 -2.10 -11.79 7.65
N GLU A 139 -2.19 -11.51 8.97
CA GLU A 139 -3.06 -12.28 9.88
C GLU A 139 -4.54 -12.25 9.44
N ILE A 140 -5.03 -11.14 8.89
CA ILE A 140 -6.42 -11.08 8.36
C ILE A 140 -6.63 -12.14 7.28
N TRP A 141 -5.66 -12.33 6.39
CA TRP A 141 -5.74 -13.35 5.33
C TRP A 141 -5.60 -14.76 5.89
N VAL A 142 -4.68 -14.96 6.82
CA VAL A 142 -4.44 -16.25 7.48
C VAL A 142 -5.69 -16.71 8.21
N ASP A 143 -6.29 -15.85 9.04
CA ASP A 143 -7.50 -16.17 9.80
C ASP A 143 -8.66 -16.51 8.86
N LEU A 144 -8.84 -15.73 7.78
CA LEU A 144 -9.89 -15.97 6.80
C LEU A 144 -9.70 -17.30 6.07
N LEU A 145 -8.49 -17.61 5.60
CA LEU A 145 -8.19 -18.88 4.92
C LEU A 145 -8.40 -20.08 5.83
N ARG A 146 -7.97 -19.99 7.09
CA ARG A 146 -8.20 -21.03 8.09
C ARG A 146 -9.69 -21.29 8.33
N GLN A 147 -10.46 -20.22 8.46
CA GLN A 147 -11.90 -20.31 8.74
C GLN A 147 -12.65 -20.90 7.54
N ARG A 148 -12.33 -20.43 6.33
CA ARG A 148 -12.99 -20.87 5.09
C ARG A 148 -12.64 -22.31 4.70
N ASP A 149 -11.35 -22.66 4.72
CA ASP A 149 -10.84 -23.90 4.12
C ASP A 149 -10.56 -24.99 5.15
N GLY A 150 -10.56 -24.67 6.44
CA GLY A 150 -10.26 -25.63 7.52
C GLY A 150 -8.82 -26.11 7.54
N ILE A 151 -7.88 -25.33 6.97
CA ILE A 151 -6.45 -25.64 6.92
C ILE A 151 -5.73 -25.14 8.17
N ASP A 152 -4.54 -25.67 8.45
CA ASP A 152 -3.74 -25.22 9.58
C ASP A 152 -3.12 -23.82 9.35
N GLU A 153 -2.58 -23.23 10.41
CA GLU A 153 -2.01 -21.88 10.36
C GLU A 153 -0.77 -21.79 9.47
N THR A 154 0.04 -22.83 9.42
CA THR A 154 1.28 -22.86 8.63
C THR A 154 0.96 -22.81 7.15
N ASP A 155 0.03 -23.64 6.71
CA ASP A 155 -0.42 -23.71 5.32
C ASP A 155 -1.15 -22.42 4.93
N ALA A 156 -2.07 -21.93 5.77
CA ALA A 156 -2.76 -20.66 5.53
C ALA A 156 -1.78 -19.48 5.37
N ARG A 157 -0.73 -19.44 6.17
CA ARG A 157 0.30 -18.41 6.12
C ARG A 157 1.13 -18.52 4.84
N LEU A 158 1.51 -19.74 4.45
CA LEU A 158 2.24 -19.99 3.20
C LEU A 158 1.41 -19.56 1.98
N ILE A 159 0.15 -19.95 1.95
CA ILE A 159 -0.81 -19.62 0.89
C ILE A 159 -1.01 -18.10 0.80
N ALA A 160 -1.21 -17.41 1.93
CA ALA A 160 -1.34 -15.95 1.97
C ALA A 160 -0.09 -15.26 1.40
N HIS A 161 1.11 -15.69 1.79
CA HIS A 161 2.35 -15.14 1.24
C HIS A 161 2.54 -15.43 -0.25
N ALA A 162 2.18 -16.63 -0.72
CA ALA A 162 2.21 -16.96 -2.15
C ALA A 162 1.25 -16.07 -2.95
N ALA A 163 0.03 -15.84 -2.44
CA ALA A 163 -0.94 -14.95 -3.06
C ALA A 163 -0.42 -13.51 -3.14
N PHE A 164 0.22 -12.98 -2.08
CA PHE A 164 0.87 -11.67 -2.13
C PHE A 164 2.00 -11.62 -3.16
N GLY A 165 2.83 -12.65 -3.23
CA GLY A 165 3.88 -12.76 -4.25
C GLY A 165 3.31 -12.70 -5.66
N LEU A 166 2.21 -13.41 -5.92
CA LEU A 166 1.52 -13.40 -7.21
C LEU A 166 0.94 -12.02 -7.52
N MET A 167 0.18 -11.42 -6.62
CA MET A 167 -0.45 -10.11 -6.84
C MET A 167 0.57 -8.97 -6.97
N ASN A 168 1.70 -9.05 -6.26
CA ASN A 168 2.79 -8.07 -6.30
C ASN A 168 3.83 -8.35 -7.41
N SER A 169 3.65 -9.38 -8.24
CA SER A 169 4.65 -9.75 -9.27
C SER A 169 4.83 -8.71 -10.38
N THR A 170 3.82 -7.89 -10.66
CA THR A 170 3.79 -7.01 -11.84
C THR A 170 4.20 -5.54 -11.63
N PRO A 171 4.35 -4.98 -10.41
CA PRO A 171 4.73 -3.58 -10.23
C PRO A 171 6.05 -3.19 -10.92
N HIS A 172 6.92 -4.17 -11.16
CA HIS A 172 8.21 -3.95 -11.80
C HIS A 172 8.17 -4.05 -13.33
N GLY A 173 7.18 -4.74 -13.91
CA GLY A 173 7.10 -5.03 -15.36
C GLY A 173 6.21 -4.08 -16.16
N LEU A 174 5.19 -3.48 -15.56
CA LEU A 174 4.17 -2.74 -16.30
C LEU A 174 4.60 -1.35 -16.79
N LYS A 175 5.62 -0.73 -16.19
CA LYS A 175 6.19 0.55 -16.70
C LYS A 175 6.88 0.39 -18.05
N ALA A 176 7.29 -0.82 -18.43
CA ALA A 176 7.98 -1.07 -19.71
C ALA A 176 7.04 -1.07 -20.94
N GLN A 177 5.72 -1.12 -20.75
CA GLN A 177 4.75 -1.28 -21.85
C GLN A 177 3.84 -0.07 -22.10
N GLY A 178 4.17 1.12 -21.59
CA GLY A 178 3.41 2.35 -21.86
C GLY A 178 2.11 2.44 -21.05
N ALA A 179 1.86 3.63 -20.50
CA ALA A 179 0.76 3.95 -19.59
C ALA A 179 -0.63 4.03 -20.29
N ASN A 180 -0.97 3.10 -21.15
CA ASN A 180 -2.31 3.05 -21.74
C ASN A 180 -3.19 2.16 -20.87
N GLY A 181 -4.28 2.71 -20.31
CA GLY A 181 -5.21 2.11 -19.36
C GLY A 181 -5.72 0.68 -19.66
N ILE A 182 -5.60 0.22 -20.91
CA ILE A 182 -5.92 -1.16 -21.34
C ILE A 182 -4.98 -2.18 -20.67
N GLY A 183 -3.70 -1.85 -20.44
CA GLY A 183 -2.74 -2.73 -19.78
C GLY A 183 -3.09 -3.01 -18.31
N SER A 184 -3.55 -1.98 -17.60
CA SER A 184 -3.91 -2.09 -16.17
C SER A 184 -5.16 -2.98 -15.96
N THR A 185 -6.21 -2.80 -16.75
CA THR A 185 -7.45 -3.60 -16.63
C THR A 185 -7.20 -5.07 -16.96
N ARG A 186 -6.43 -5.35 -18.01
CA ARG A 186 -6.08 -6.72 -18.39
C ARG A 186 -5.20 -7.38 -17.33
N SER A 187 -4.20 -6.68 -16.81
CA SER A 187 -3.34 -7.20 -15.75
C SER A 187 -4.12 -7.51 -14.48
N ARG A 188 -5.06 -6.63 -14.08
CA ARG A 188 -5.96 -6.88 -12.96
C ARG A 188 -6.78 -8.15 -13.16
N SER A 189 -7.41 -8.29 -14.35
CA SER A 189 -8.24 -9.47 -14.65
C SER A 189 -7.43 -10.77 -14.62
N VAL A 190 -6.23 -10.78 -15.21
CA VAL A 190 -5.35 -11.95 -15.22
C VAL A 190 -4.88 -12.31 -13.81
N LEU A 191 -4.34 -11.33 -13.07
CA LEU A 191 -3.87 -11.57 -11.70
C LEU A 191 -4.99 -12.02 -10.77
N ARG A 192 -6.17 -11.41 -10.88
CA ARG A 192 -7.35 -11.83 -10.12
C ARG A 192 -7.71 -13.28 -10.41
N ALA A 193 -7.83 -13.63 -11.68
CA ALA A 193 -8.18 -15.00 -12.08
C ALA A 193 -7.15 -16.02 -11.58
N MET A 194 -5.86 -15.72 -11.71
CA MET A 194 -4.78 -16.58 -11.21
C MET A 194 -4.79 -16.70 -9.69
N THR A 195 -5.02 -15.59 -8.96
CA THR A 195 -5.07 -15.60 -7.50
C THR A 195 -6.27 -16.38 -7.00
N VAL A 196 -7.45 -16.16 -7.59
CA VAL A 196 -8.67 -16.92 -7.24
C VAL A 196 -8.46 -18.41 -7.52
N ALA A 197 -7.93 -18.78 -8.68
CA ALA A 197 -7.67 -20.19 -9.01
C ALA A 197 -6.67 -20.83 -8.01
N ALA A 198 -5.60 -20.12 -7.66
CA ALA A 198 -4.63 -20.60 -6.68
C ALA A 198 -5.25 -20.78 -5.28
N LEU A 199 -6.11 -19.87 -4.85
CA LEU A 199 -6.75 -19.91 -3.52
C LEU A 199 -7.98 -20.83 -3.47
N SER A 200 -8.51 -21.29 -4.63
CA SER A 200 -9.60 -22.25 -4.72
C SER A 200 -9.13 -23.70 -4.92
N SER A 201 -7.82 -23.91 -5.09
CA SER A 201 -7.25 -25.25 -5.17
C SER A 201 -7.43 -25.99 -3.84
N ASP A 202 -7.68 -27.30 -3.90
CA ASP A 202 -7.76 -28.12 -2.68
C ASP A 202 -6.37 -28.22 -2.05
N HIS A 203 -6.14 -27.39 -1.04
CA HIS A 203 -4.88 -27.34 -0.29
C HIS A 203 -4.87 -28.34 0.89
N ARG A 204 -5.90 -29.21 0.99
CA ARG A 204 -5.90 -30.31 1.95
C ARG A 204 -4.87 -31.31 1.47
N GLY A 205 -3.61 -31.05 1.82
CA GLY A 205 -2.53 -31.97 1.53
C GLY A 205 -2.89 -33.35 2.05
N ASP A 206 -2.63 -34.38 1.24
CA ASP A 206 -2.59 -35.77 1.70
C ASP A 206 -1.67 -35.83 2.93
N ALA A 207 -2.24 -35.74 4.12
CA ALA A 207 -1.54 -36.10 5.35
C ALA A 207 -1.32 -37.60 5.30
N ARG A 208 -0.24 -38.01 4.66
CA ARG A 208 0.35 -39.34 4.77
C ARG A 208 1.51 -39.32 5.71
#